data_47134d66f046bd15b535dde06857b80e
#
_entry.id   47134d66f046bd15b535dde06857b80e
#
_cell.length_a   1.000
_cell.length_b   1.000
_cell.length_c   1.000
_cell.angle_alpha   90.00
_cell.angle_beta   90.00
_cell.angle_gamma   90.00
#
_symmetry.space_group_name_H-M   'P 1'
#
loop_
_entity.id
_entity.type
_entity.pdbx_description
1 polymer ?
#
loop_
_entity_poly.entity_id
_entity_poly.type
_entity_poly.pdbx_seq_one_letter_code
_entity_poly.pdbx_strand_id
1 'polypeptide(L)'
;MEIGFAESVFHVASLLFEVPSGVISDVFGRKKSMVLSQCMMLVSSLLMLVSDSMAGVLPAMVFSAFGYNFASGTRESLAYETLKAEGREAEYDGYASTDMMLYTFFSSLATLCAGAALALGYRRAYLVDIGLGTVCLMSALRLQDVGYAAAGEEEGKNGTEETVWQKIFQCFRESVRFLLHSRKAMELILLNAAVGAAATLLRFFLQARLTEKGLPDAMLGPALFFMGLGGAAGARLILYCKSWSYGRVFAVSAIAVAGCVAAAILPVPAVMVFGGFLSALFDNFLQVRSDVRLNEMVPAGQRATLISVSSLCFSGVMIVLSPLFGLLFS
;
A
#
# COMPACT_ATOMS: atom_id res chain seq x y z
N MET A 1 15.03 -4.95 15.17
CA MET A 1 15.21 -3.48 15.09
C MET A 1 15.42 -3.00 13.64
N GLU A 2 16.28 -3.63 12.85
CA GLU A 2 16.63 -3.24 11.47
C GLU A 2 15.43 -3.21 10.51
N ILE A 3 14.53 -4.20 10.55
CA ILE A 3 13.32 -4.23 9.72
C ILE A 3 12.45 -3.00 9.98
N GLY A 4 12.19 -2.66 11.25
CA GLY A 4 11.38 -1.50 11.60
C GLY A 4 12.02 -0.17 11.15
N PHE A 5 13.35 -0.07 11.19
CA PHE A 5 14.05 1.11 10.69
C PHE A 5 13.98 1.22 9.17
N ALA A 6 14.16 0.13 8.42
CA ALA A 6 14.01 0.09 6.98
C ALA A 6 12.58 0.49 6.54
N GLU A 7 11.55 -0.04 7.20
CA GLU A 7 10.15 0.36 6.98
C GLU A 7 9.92 1.85 7.24
N SER A 8 10.51 2.39 8.30
CA SER A 8 10.40 3.83 8.57
C SER A 8 11.02 4.67 7.46
N VAL A 9 12.17 4.28 6.92
CA VAL A 9 12.82 4.97 5.80
C VAL A 9 11.94 4.92 4.55
N PHE A 10 11.34 3.77 4.24
CA PHE A 10 10.37 3.64 3.15
C PHE A 10 9.21 4.63 3.32
N HIS A 11 8.59 4.68 4.51
CA HIS A 11 7.44 5.54 4.75
C HIS A 11 7.78 7.04 4.80
N VAL A 12 8.98 7.40 5.28
CA VAL A 12 9.47 8.80 5.17
C VAL A 12 9.63 9.20 3.72
N ALA A 13 10.27 8.36 2.90
CA ALA A 13 10.43 8.62 1.48
C ALA A 13 9.07 8.68 0.76
N SER A 14 8.17 7.75 1.04
CA SER A 14 6.82 7.72 0.49
C SER A 14 6.05 8.99 0.85
N LEU A 15 6.05 9.39 2.12
CA LEU A 15 5.36 10.60 2.59
C LEU A 15 5.86 11.88 1.88
N LEU A 16 7.16 12.01 1.69
CA LEU A 16 7.76 13.17 1.01
C LEU A 16 7.43 13.20 -0.48
N PHE A 17 7.29 12.03 -1.12
CA PHE A 17 7.09 11.90 -2.56
C PHE A 17 5.64 11.65 -2.99
N GLU A 18 4.70 11.43 -2.07
CA GLU A 18 3.28 11.16 -2.37
C GLU A 18 2.68 12.25 -3.27
N VAL A 19 2.78 13.50 -2.85
CA VAL A 19 2.24 14.64 -3.62
C VAL A 19 3.07 14.93 -4.87
N PRO A 20 4.41 15.01 -4.81
CA PRO A 20 5.24 15.23 -6.00
C PRO A 20 5.01 14.20 -7.11
N SER A 21 4.91 12.90 -6.77
CA SER A 21 4.71 11.84 -7.78
C SER A 21 3.38 11.97 -8.52
N GLY A 22 2.31 12.34 -7.81
CA GLY A 22 1.00 12.60 -8.41
C GLY A 22 1.05 13.74 -9.43
N VAL A 23 1.62 14.88 -9.04
CA VAL A 23 1.76 16.04 -9.95
C VAL A 23 2.69 15.73 -11.14
N ILE A 24 3.78 14.99 -10.93
CA ILE A 24 4.66 14.53 -12.01
C ILE A 24 3.86 13.66 -12.99
N SER A 25 3.02 12.76 -12.48
CA SER A 25 2.15 11.91 -13.31
C SER A 25 1.16 12.73 -14.13
N ASP A 26 0.58 13.78 -13.56
CA ASP A 26 -0.36 14.67 -14.26
C ASP A 26 0.34 15.51 -15.35
N VAL A 27 1.57 15.97 -15.10
CA VAL A 27 2.30 16.87 -16.03
C VAL A 27 3.03 16.09 -17.13
N PHE A 28 3.65 14.97 -16.80
CA PHE A 28 4.48 14.21 -17.75
C PHE A 28 3.75 13.07 -18.46
N GLY A 29 2.53 12.75 -18.03
CA GLY A 29 1.68 11.70 -18.58
C GLY A 29 1.77 10.39 -17.81
N ARG A 30 0.65 9.65 -17.81
CA ARG A 30 0.44 8.42 -17.01
C ARG A 30 1.40 7.30 -17.42
N LYS A 31 1.61 7.11 -18.72
CA LYS A 31 2.55 6.10 -19.25
C LYS A 31 3.97 6.32 -18.73
N LYS A 32 4.48 7.55 -18.80
CA LYS A 32 5.85 7.87 -18.36
C LYS A 32 6.02 7.61 -16.87
N SER A 33 4.99 7.94 -16.05
CA SER A 33 4.99 7.65 -14.62
C SER A 33 4.99 6.15 -14.32
N MET A 34 4.23 5.35 -15.06
CA MET A 34 4.27 3.88 -14.95
C MET A 34 5.64 3.31 -15.32
N VAL A 35 6.27 3.80 -16.40
CA VAL A 35 7.63 3.39 -16.77
C VAL A 35 8.64 3.79 -15.69
N LEU A 36 8.55 5.01 -15.18
CA LEU A 36 9.42 5.50 -14.10
C LEU A 36 9.25 4.67 -12.82
N SER A 37 8.01 4.32 -12.45
CA SER A 37 7.71 3.40 -11.35
C SER A 37 8.48 2.08 -11.50
N GLN A 38 8.39 1.43 -12.67
CA GLN A 38 9.07 0.15 -12.92
C GLN A 38 10.59 0.30 -12.91
N CYS A 39 11.13 1.41 -13.42
CA CYS A 39 12.57 1.71 -13.33
C CYS A 39 13.02 1.85 -11.87
N MET A 40 12.28 2.57 -11.03
CA MET A 40 12.60 2.74 -9.60
C MET A 40 12.54 1.40 -8.86
N MET A 41 11.52 0.56 -9.13
CA MET A 41 11.42 -0.79 -8.57
C MET A 41 12.61 -1.66 -8.97
N LEU A 42 13.03 -1.65 -10.25
CA LEU A 42 14.20 -2.40 -10.71
C LEU A 42 15.49 -1.90 -10.06
N VAL A 43 15.67 -0.59 -9.91
CA VAL A 43 16.83 -0.03 -9.19
C VAL A 43 16.82 -0.50 -7.74
N SER A 44 15.66 -0.51 -7.07
CA SER A 44 15.52 -1.06 -5.72
C SER A 44 15.96 -2.52 -5.65
N SER A 45 15.47 -3.37 -6.55
CA SER A 45 15.82 -4.80 -6.59
C SER A 45 17.30 -5.04 -6.89
N LEU A 46 17.92 -4.23 -7.77
CA LEU A 46 19.36 -4.27 -8.03
C LEU A 46 20.18 -3.86 -6.82
N LEU A 47 19.79 -2.81 -6.11
CA LEU A 47 20.45 -2.39 -4.88
C LEU A 47 20.31 -3.48 -3.81
N MET A 48 19.14 -4.08 -3.66
CA MET A 48 18.94 -5.21 -2.75
C MET A 48 19.83 -6.40 -3.12
N LEU A 49 19.95 -6.75 -4.40
CA LEU A 49 20.79 -7.87 -4.86
C LEU A 49 22.26 -7.73 -4.43
N VAL A 50 22.80 -6.52 -4.45
CA VAL A 50 24.22 -6.24 -4.12
C VAL A 50 24.41 -5.85 -2.65
N SER A 51 23.35 -5.69 -1.88
CA SER A 51 23.40 -5.25 -0.49
C SER A 51 23.78 -6.41 0.45
N ASP A 52 24.82 -6.19 1.25
CA ASP A 52 25.23 -7.09 2.34
C ASP A 52 25.06 -6.40 3.72
N SER A 53 24.49 -5.20 3.76
CA SER A 53 24.34 -4.40 4.99
C SER A 53 23.15 -3.43 4.90
N MET A 54 22.73 -2.91 6.04
CA MET A 54 21.69 -1.87 6.12
C MET A 54 22.01 -0.63 5.27
N ALA A 55 23.26 -0.26 5.12
CA ALA A 55 23.67 0.87 4.28
C ALA A 55 23.27 0.71 2.80
N GLY A 56 23.21 -0.53 2.31
CA GLY A 56 22.71 -0.81 0.95
C GLY A 56 21.19 -0.99 0.90
N VAL A 57 20.57 -1.53 1.96
CA VAL A 57 19.12 -1.73 2.05
C VAL A 57 18.37 -0.39 2.08
N LEU A 58 18.85 0.60 2.83
CA LEU A 58 18.14 1.88 2.99
C LEU A 58 17.93 2.63 1.68
N PRO A 59 18.92 2.81 0.78
CA PRO A 59 18.68 3.37 -0.55
C PRO A 59 17.67 2.55 -1.36
N ALA A 60 17.74 1.21 -1.28
CA ALA A 60 16.78 0.36 -1.98
C ALA A 60 15.34 0.63 -1.51
N MET A 61 15.11 0.81 -0.20
CA MET A 61 13.79 1.16 0.35
C MET A 61 13.30 2.53 -0.15
N VAL A 62 14.20 3.52 -0.30
CA VAL A 62 13.85 4.83 -0.89
C VAL A 62 13.39 4.68 -2.34
N PHE A 63 14.13 3.93 -3.17
CA PHE A 63 13.74 3.69 -4.57
C PHE A 63 12.44 2.88 -4.67
N SER A 64 12.23 1.93 -3.77
CA SER A 64 10.97 1.18 -3.67
C SER A 64 9.79 2.10 -3.35
N ALA A 65 9.95 3.04 -2.40
CA ALA A 65 8.92 4.03 -2.06
C ALA A 65 8.59 4.92 -3.26
N PHE A 66 9.59 5.37 -4.02
CA PHE A 66 9.37 6.15 -5.24
C PHE A 66 8.60 5.35 -6.30
N GLY A 67 9.01 4.10 -6.54
CA GLY A 67 8.31 3.20 -7.45
C GLY A 67 6.86 3.01 -7.06
N TYR A 68 6.59 2.78 -5.79
CA TYR A 68 5.23 2.65 -5.26
C TYR A 68 4.39 3.92 -5.48
N ASN A 69 4.92 5.10 -5.14
CA ASN A 69 4.21 6.36 -5.27
C ASN A 69 3.91 6.72 -6.74
N PHE A 70 4.84 6.47 -7.67
CA PHE A 70 4.58 6.67 -9.10
C PHE A 70 3.53 5.73 -9.67
N ALA A 71 3.37 4.51 -9.12
CA ALA A 71 2.32 3.58 -9.53
C ALA A 71 0.96 3.93 -8.92
N SER A 72 0.97 4.44 -7.67
CA SER A 72 -0.24 4.77 -6.91
C SER A 72 -1.09 5.82 -7.62
N GLY A 73 -2.36 5.52 -7.85
CA GLY A 73 -3.30 6.37 -8.56
C GLY A 73 -3.07 6.51 -10.08
N THR A 74 -1.84 6.28 -10.57
CA THR A 74 -1.51 6.39 -11.99
C THR A 74 -2.14 5.28 -12.80
N ARG A 75 -2.14 4.04 -12.28
CA ARG A 75 -2.71 2.87 -12.93
C ARG A 75 -4.22 3.01 -13.13
N GLU A 76 -4.91 3.39 -12.08
CA GLU A 76 -6.35 3.60 -12.08
C GLU A 76 -6.75 4.76 -13.01
N SER A 77 -6.01 5.86 -12.97
CA SER A 77 -6.24 7.02 -13.83
C SER A 77 -6.00 6.68 -15.30
N LEU A 78 -4.91 5.97 -15.63
CA LEU A 78 -4.63 5.54 -17.00
C LEU A 78 -5.74 4.67 -17.57
N ALA A 79 -6.23 3.72 -16.78
CA ALA A 79 -7.33 2.85 -17.19
C ALA A 79 -8.63 3.62 -17.41
N TYR A 80 -8.98 4.52 -16.50
CA TYR A 80 -10.17 5.36 -16.62
C TYR A 80 -10.10 6.27 -17.85
N GLU A 81 -8.97 6.98 -18.04
CA GLU A 81 -8.76 7.87 -19.19
C GLU A 81 -8.81 7.11 -20.51
N THR A 82 -8.26 5.89 -20.56
CA THR A 82 -8.33 5.03 -21.77
C THR A 82 -9.76 4.63 -22.10
N LEU A 83 -10.52 4.14 -21.11
CA LEU A 83 -11.92 3.77 -21.31
C LEU A 83 -12.79 4.98 -21.70
N LYS A 84 -12.51 6.13 -21.11
CA LYS A 84 -13.19 7.39 -21.44
C LYS A 84 -12.93 7.81 -22.89
N ALA A 85 -11.68 7.74 -23.34
CA ALA A 85 -11.31 8.06 -24.71
C ALA A 85 -11.99 7.13 -25.76
N GLU A 86 -12.28 5.88 -25.35
CA GLU A 86 -13.01 4.91 -26.16
C GLU A 86 -14.55 5.03 -26.04
N GLY A 87 -15.06 5.94 -25.19
CA GLY A 87 -16.50 6.06 -24.90
C GLY A 87 -17.09 4.91 -24.09
N ARG A 88 -16.25 4.19 -23.35
CA ARG A 88 -16.56 2.98 -22.56
C ARG A 88 -16.47 3.21 -21.05
N GLU A 89 -16.71 4.41 -20.57
CA GLU A 89 -16.61 4.77 -19.13
C GLU A 89 -17.45 3.84 -18.23
N ALA A 90 -18.62 3.39 -18.72
CA ALA A 90 -19.50 2.49 -17.98
C ALA A 90 -18.86 1.12 -17.67
N GLU A 91 -17.78 0.74 -18.35
CA GLU A 91 -17.06 -0.51 -18.11
C GLU A 91 -15.97 -0.39 -17.04
N TYR A 92 -15.71 0.82 -16.52
CA TYR A 92 -14.64 1.04 -15.53
C TYR A 92 -14.86 0.23 -14.25
N ASP A 93 -16.09 0.09 -13.76
CA ASP A 93 -16.38 -0.73 -12.57
C ASP A 93 -16.01 -2.20 -12.80
N GLY A 94 -16.28 -2.73 -13.99
CA GLY A 94 -15.90 -4.09 -14.40
C GLY A 94 -14.37 -4.26 -14.46
N TYR A 95 -13.67 -3.27 -15.01
CA TYR A 95 -12.21 -3.23 -15.03
C TYR A 95 -11.63 -3.20 -13.62
N ALA A 96 -12.07 -2.27 -12.77
CA ALA A 96 -11.58 -2.11 -11.41
C ALA A 96 -11.78 -3.38 -10.56
N SER A 97 -12.94 -4.03 -10.71
CA SER A 97 -13.23 -5.31 -10.06
C SER A 97 -12.29 -6.42 -10.51
N THR A 98 -12.01 -6.50 -11.81
CA THR A 98 -11.11 -7.51 -12.39
C THR A 98 -9.66 -7.27 -11.97
N ASP A 99 -9.21 -6.02 -11.99
CA ASP A 99 -7.86 -5.62 -11.56
C ASP A 99 -7.64 -5.98 -10.09
N MET A 100 -8.58 -5.67 -9.21
CA MET A 100 -8.51 -6.03 -7.79
C MET A 100 -8.50 -7.56 -7.58
N MET A 101 -9.29 -8.31 -8.36
CA MET A 101 -9.30 -9.78 -8.31
C MET A 101 -7.94 -10.35 -8.71
N LEU A 102 -7.37 -9.88 -9.82
CA LEU A 102 -6.05 -10.33 -10.31
C LEU A 102 -4.94 -9.95 -9.31
N TYR A 103 -4.95 -8.72 -8.79
CA TYR A 103 -4.01 -8.29 -7.76
C TYR A 103 -4.05 -9.20 -6.54
N THR A 104 -5.25 -9.48 -6.00
CA THR A 104 -5.43 -10.33 -4.83
C THR A 104 -4.98 -11.76 -5.10
N PHE A 105 -5.32 -12.31 -6.26
CA PHE A 105 -4.92 -13.66 -6.66
C PHE A 105 -3.39 -13.80 -6.76
N PHE A 106 -2.74 -12.92 -7.52
CA PHE A 106 -1.28 -12.98 -7.69
C PHE A 106 -0.51 -12.63 -6.41
N SER A 107 -1.02 -11.71 -5.59
CA SER A 107 -0.45 -11.42 -4.28
C SER A 107 -0.51 -12.64 -3.35
N SER A 108 -1.63 -13.36 -3.34
CA SER A 108 -1.78 -14.60 -2.57
C SER A 108 -0.85 -15.70 -3.09
N LEU A 109 -0.73 -15.83 -4.42
CA LEU A 109 0.19 -16.79 -5.05
C LEU A 109 1.66 -16.46 -4.71
N ALA A 110 2.05 -15.18 -4.76
CA ALA A 110 3.38 -14.74 -4.35
C ALA A 110 3.65 -15.07 -2.88
N THR A 111 2.66 -14.90 -2.02
CA THR A 111 2.76 -15.28 -0.60
C THR A 111 2.99 -16.78 -0.40
N LEU A 112 2.33 -17.64 -1.19
CA LEU A 112 2.60 -19.07 -1.17
C LEU A 112 4.04 -19.42 -1.60
N CYS A 113 4.64 -18.63 -2.48
CA CYS A 113 6.01 -18.82 -2.94
C CYS A 113 7.08 -18.35 -1.93
N ALA A 114 6.71 -17.76 -0.79
CA ALA A 114 7.67 -17.23 0.19
C ALA A 114 8.65 -18.30 0.70
N GLY A 115 8.18 -19.53 0.97
CA GLY A 115 9.04 -20.65 1.36
C GLY A 115 10.04 -21.04 0.26
N ALA A 116 9.62 -21.04 -1.00
CA ALA A 116 10.50 -21.30 -2.14
C ALA A 116 11.55 -20.17 -2.30
N ALA A 117 11.18 -18.92 -2.07
CA ALA A 117 12.11 -17.80 -2.11
C ALA A 117 13.19 -17.92 -1.02
N LEU A 118 12.83 -18.35 0.19
CA LEU A 118 13.79 -18.65 1.26
C LEU A 118 14.73 -19.80 0.87
N ALA A 119 14.21 -20.87 0.31
CA ALA A 119 15.00 -22.02 -0.13
C ALA A 119 15.97 -21.67 -1.28
N LEU A 120 15.60 -20.77 -2.17
CA LEU A 120 16.48 -20.23 -3.22
C LEU A 120 17.63 -19.41 -2.66
N GLY A 121 17.44 -18.80 -1.51
CA GLY A 121 18.33 -17.83 -0.89
C GLY A 121 18.17 -16.42 -1.47
N TYR A 122 18.57 -15.44 -0.67
CA TYR A 122 18.37 -14.01 -0.88
C TYR A 122 18.74 -13.52 -2.31
N ARG A 123 19.99 -13.75 -2.74
CA ARG A 123 20.47 -13.25 -4.04
C ARG A 123 19.73 -13.85 -5.25
N ARG A 124 19.42 -15.17 -5.19
CA ARG A 124 18.69 -15.82 -6.28
C ARG A 124 17.24 -15.36 -6.34
N ALA A 125 16.61 -15.12 -5.20
CA ALA A 125 15.26 -14.57 -5.14
C ALA A 125 15.20 -13.17 -5.79
N TYR A 126 16.18 -12.29 -5.53
CA TYR A 126 16.24 -10.99 -6.19
C TYR A 126 16.59 -11.08 -7.69
N LEU A 127 17.34 -12.05 -8.14
CA LEU A 127 17.53 -12.28 -9.59
C LEU A 127 16.21 -12.63 -10.29
N VAL A 128 15.37 -13.45 -9.65
CA VAL A 128 14.02 -13.76 -10.18
C VAL A 128 13.15 -12.49 -10.18
N ASP A 129 13.19 -11.70 -9.12
CA ASP A 129 12.45 -10.43 -8.99
C ASP A 129 12.86 -9.43 -10.10
N ILE A 130 14.16 -9.27 -10.35
CA ILE A 130 14.70 -8.44 -11.46
C ILE A 130 14.21 -8.94 -12.82
N GLY A 131 14.19 -10.26 -13.03
CA GLY A 131 13.65 -10.86 -14.25
C GLY A 131 12.18 -10.51 -14.47
N LEU A 132 11.35 -10.69 -13.45
CA LEU A 132 9.92 -10.33 -13.49
C LEU A 132 9.73 -8.82 -13.64
N GLY A 133 10.48 -8.00 -12.91
CA GLY A 133 10.46 -6.54 -13.01
C GLY A 133 10.83 -6.04 -14.41
N THR A 134 11.77 -6.72 -15.09
CA THR A 134 12.12 -6.41 -16.48
C THR A 134 10.94 -6.69 -17.42
N VAL A 135 10.22 -7.79 -17.23
CA VAL A 135 8.99 -8.07 -18.00
C VAL A 135 7.92 -7.00 -17.74
N CYS A 136 7.75 -6.58 -16.48
CA CYS A 136 6.83 -5.48 -16.13
C CYS A 136 7.25 -4.16 -16.80
N LEU A 137 8.54 -3.82 -16.82
CA LEU A 137 9.04 -2.64 -17.50
C LEU A 137 8.79 -2.69 -19.02
N MET A 138 9.05 -3.83 -19.65
CA MET A 138 8.74 -4.01 -21.09
C MET A 138 7.24 -3.87 -21.36
N SER A 139 6.39 -4.35 -20.47
CA SER A 139 4.95 -4.18 -20.56
C SER A 139 4.53 -2.72 -20.41
N ALA A 140 5.11 -2.00 -19.43
CA ALA A 140 4.86 -0.56 -19.24
C ALA A 140 5.29 0.29 -20.46
N LEU A 141 6.40 -0.06 -21.11
CA LEU A 141 6.86 0.62 -22.34
C LEU A 141 5.88 0.47 -23.51
N ARG A 142 5.08 -0.62 -23.54
CA ARG A 142 4.06 -0.87 -24.58
C ARG A 142 2.73 -0.17 -24.32
N LEU A 143 2.52 0.41 -23.12
CA LEU A 143 1.30 1.18 -22.84
C LEU A 143 1.18 2.35 -23.82
N GLN A 144 -0.05 2.76 -24.11
CA GLN A 144 -0.36 3.96 -24.90
C GLN A 144 -0.87 5.04 -23.94
N ASP A 145 -0.46 6.27 -24.15
CA ASP A 145 -0.89 7.42 -23.34
C ASP A 145 -2.00 8.13 -24.11
N VAL A 146 -3.24 7.74 -23.87
CA VAL A 146 -4.40 8.20 -24.65
C VAL A 146 -4.97 9.52 -24.12
N GLY A 147 -4.85 9.77 -22.83
CA GLY A 147 -5.44 10.94 -22.15
C GLY A 147 -4.65 12.24 -22.28
N TYR A 148 -3.33 12.15 -22.45
CA TYR A 148 -2.44 13.32 -22.44
C TYR A 148 -2.63 14.22 -23.67
N ALA A 149 -2.98 13.65 -24.82
CA ALA A 149 -3.23 14.40 -26.06
C ALA A 149 -4.53 15.25 -25.96
N ALA A 150 -5.56 14.75 -25.28
CA ALA A 150 -6.84 15.46 -25.12
C ALA A 150 -6.79 16.56 -24.05
N ALA A 151 -6.08 16.33 -22.94
CA ALA A 151 -5.92 17.32 -21.87
C ALA A 151 -5.02 18.50 -22.29
N GLY A 152 -4.00 18.25 -23.10
CA GLY A 152 -3.12 19.30 -23.63
C GLY A 152 -3.80 20.27 -24.59
N GLU A 153 -4.88 19.85 -25.25
CA GLU A 153 -5.67 20.74 -26.13
C GLU A 153 -6.68 21.61 -25.34
N GLU A 154 -7.15 21.17 -24.17
CA GLU A 154 -8.07 21.95 -23.33
C GLU A 154 -7.32 22.94 -22.39
N GLU A 155 -6.16 22.57 -21.82
CA GLU A 155 -5.35 23.46 -20.98
C GLU A 155 -4.67 24.57 -21.79
N GLY A 156 -4.38 24.37 -23.06
CA GLY A 156 -3.83 25.40 -23.96
C GLY A 156 -4.77 26.57 -24.28
N LYS A 157 -6.03 26.49 -23.85
CA LYS A 157 -7.03 27.55 -24.12
C LYS A 157 -7.38 28.44 -22.91
N ASN A 158 -7.05 28.08 -21.67
CA ASN A 158 -7.54 28.84 -20.51
C ASN A 158 -6.62 28.81 -19.28
N GLY A 159 -5.32 28.96 -19.37
CA GLY A 159 -4.60 28.97 -18.12
C GLY A 159 -3.20 29.57 -18.17
N THR A 160 -2.95 30.53 -17.30
CA THR A 160 -1.61 30.89 -16.81
C THR A 160 -0.80 29.60 -16.57
N GLU A 161 0.40 29.50 -17.16
CA GLU A 161 1.35 28.40 -16.93
C GLU A 161 1.71 28.29 -15.44
N GLU A 162 0.87 27.60 -14.66
CA GLU A 162 1.23 27.28 -13.27
C GLU A 162 2.42 26.32 -13.30
N THR A 163 3.50 26.76 -12.66
CA THR A 163 4.71 25.94 -12.52
C THR A 163 4.37 24.66 -11.75
N VAL A 164 4.97 23.51 -12.13
CA VAL A 164 4.82 22.22 -11.43
C VAL A 164 4.94 22.37 -9.90
N TRP A 165 5.85 23.21 -9.44
CA TRP A 165 6.01 23.54 -8.02
C TRP A 165 4.80 24.23 -7.39
N GLN A 166 4.10 25.08 -8.14
CA GLN A 166 2.87 25.74 -7.63
C GLN A 166 1.74 24.73 -7.48
N LYS A 167 1.57 23.81 -8.45
CA LYS A 167 0.59 22.70 -8.36
C LYS A 167 0.89 21.79 -7.16
N ILE A 168 2.15 21.39 -6.95
CA ILE A 168 2.57 20.58 -5.78
C ILE A 168 2.20 21.31 -4.47
N PHE A 169 2.53 22.61 -4.37
CA PHE A 169 2.28 23.38 -3.16
C PHE A 169 0.78 23.58 -2.91
N GLN A 170 0.00 23.77 -3.97
CA GLN A 170 -1.46 23.89 -3.89
C GLN A 170 -2.10 22.58 -3.40
N CYS A 171 -1.78 21.43 -4.00
CA CYS A 171 -2.27 20.14 -3.55
C CYS A 171 -1.90 19.84 -2.09
N PHE A 172 -0.67 20.14 -1.69
CA PHE A 172 -0.24 20.01 -0.30
C PHE A 172 -1.04 20.92 0.63
N ARG A 173 -1.23 22.20 0.26
CA ARG A 173 -2.02 23.16 1.03
C ARG A 173 -3.48 22.73 1.17
N GLU A 174 -4.09 22.22 0.12
CA GLU A 174 -5.47 21.73 0.15
C GLU A 174 -5.61 20.51 1.06
N SER A 175 -4.67 19.55 0.99
CA SER A 175 -4.60 18.39 1.88
C SER A 175 -4.47 18.84 3.34
N VAL A 176 -3.54 19.74 3.65
CA VAL A 176 -3.37 20.29 5.00
C VAL A 176 -4.61 21.05 5.46
N ARG A 177 -5.24 21.85 4.59
CA ARG A 177 -6.48 22.57 4.91
C ARG A 177 -7.61 21.60 5.23
N PHE A 178 -7.77 20.52 4.46
CA PHE A 178 -8.74 19.46 4.74
C PHE A 178 -8.50 18.84 6.11
N LEU A 179 -7.24 18.49 6.42
CA LEU A 179 -6.81 17.96 7.71
C LEU A 179 -7.26 18.85 8.89
N LEU A 180 -7.09 20.16 8.75
CA LEU A 180 -7.39 21.12 9.81
C LEU A 180 -8.88 21.40 10.00
N HIS A 181 -9.71 21.24 8.95
CA HIS A 181 -11.13 21.61 9.00
C HIS A 181 -12.08 20.44 9.32
N SER A 182 -11.66 19.19 9.10
CA SER A 182 -12.50 18.01 9.23
C SER A 182 -12.08 17.12 10.41
N ARG A 183 -12.15 17.64 11.64
CA ARG A 183 -11.70 16.91 12.86
C ARG A 183 -12.22 15.48 12.96
N LYS A 184 -13.50 15.24 12.65
CA LYS A 184 -14.11 13.91 12.73
C LYS A 184 -13.56 12.95 11.67
N ALA A 185 -13.35 13.43 10.43
CA ALA A 185 -12.75 12.61 9.37
C ALA A 185 -11.29 12.30 9.71
N MET A 186 -10.54 13.29 10.22
CA MET A 186 -9.16 13.12 10.64
C MET A 186 -9.01 12.10 11.78
N GLU A 187 -9.83 12.21 12.82
CA GLU A 187 -9.85 11.25 13.93
C GLU A 187 -10.09 9.83 13.40
N LEU A 188 -11.06 9.66 12.51
CA LEU A 188 -11.39 8.37 11.91
C LEU A 188 -10.25 7.82 11.06
N ILE A 189 -9.58 8.67 10.26
CA ILE A 189 -8.41 8.29 9.46
C ILE A 189 -7.24 7.85 10.35
N LEU A 190 -6.90 8.64 11.37
CA LEU A 190 -5.80 8.33 12.28
C LEU A 190 -6.03 7.04 13.08
N LEU A 191 -7.25 6.86 13.60
CA LEU A 191 -7.62 5.64 14.32
C LEU A 191 -7.54 4.41 13.42
N ASN A 192 -8.06 4.52 12.18
CA ASN A 192 -7.96 3.44 11.20
C ASN A 192 -6.49 3.17 10.81
N ALA A 193 -5.71 4.22 10.55
CA ALA A 193 -4.28 4.11 10.23
C ALA A 193 -3.49 3.43 11.36
N ALA A 194 -3.80 3.72 12.63
CA ALA A 194 -3.11 3.10 13.77
C ALA A 194 -3.36 1.59 13.84
N VAL A 195 -4.61 1.14 13.67
CA VAL A 195 -4.96 -0.29 13.69
C VAL A 195 -4.38 -0.99 12.47
N GLY A 196 -4.52 -0.40 11.27
CA GLY A 196 -4.00 -0.95 10.02
C GLY A 196 -2.47 -1.05 10.01
N ALA A 197 -1.78 -0.02 10.51
CA ALA A 197 -0.33 -0.03 10.65
C ALA A 197 0.14 -1.13 11.62
N ALA A 198 -0.52 -1.29 12.77
CA ALA A 198 -0.20 -2.35 13.72
C ALA A 198 -0.42 -3.74 13.11
N ALA A 199 -1.51 -3.97 12.38
CA ALA A 199 -1.78 -5.24 11.70
C ALA A 199 -0.76 -5.52 10.58
N THR A 200 -0.39 -4.51 9.80
CA THR A 200 0.61 -4.61 8.73
C THR A 200 1.99 -4.94 9.30
N LEU A 201 2.44 -4.21 10.32
CA LEU A 201 3.70 -4.46 10.98
C LEU A 201 3.74 -5.84 11.62
N LEU A 202 2.66 -6.25 12.31
CA LEU A 202 2.58 -7.60 12.87
C LEU A 202 2.83 -8.65 11.80
N ARG A 203 2.22 -8.53 10.62
CA ARG A 203 2.41 -9.46 9.50
C ARG A 203 3.87 -9.49 9.03
N PHE A 204 4.53 -8.33 8.88
CA PHE A 204 5.94 -8.26 8.48
C PHE A 204 6.86 -8.92 9.51
N PHE A 205 6.67 -8.64 10.79
CA PHE A 205 7.49 -9.25 11.85
C PHE A 205 7.20 -10.74 12.02
N LEU A 206 5.95 -11.19 11.85
CA LEU A 206 5.61 -12.61 11.86
C LEU A 206 6.28 -13.37 10.72
N GLN A 207 6.36 -12.78 9.53
CA GLN A 207 7.03 -13.39 8.38
C GLN A 207 8.50 -13.71 8.68
N ALA A 208 9.23 -12.82 9.35
CA ALA A 208 10.60 -13.06 9.74
C ALA A 208 10.70 -14.04 10.94
N ARG A 209 9.84 -13.86 11.93
CA ARG A 209 9.96 -14.54 13.23
C ARG A 209 9.44 -15.99 13.25
N LEU A 210 8.52 -16.34 12.36
CA LEU A 210 7.94 -17.69 12.32
C LEU A 210 9.00 -18.78 12.07
N THR A 211 9.92 -18.54 11.14
CA THR A 211 11.00 -19.47 10.84
C THR A 211 12.04 -19.53 11.97
N GLU A 212 12.36 -18.40 12.60
CA GLU A 212 13.21 -18.33 13.79
C GLU A 212 12.64 -19.11 14.99
N LYS A 213 11.31 -19.19 15.11
CA LYS A 213 10.62 -19.91 16.19
C LYS A 213 10.27 -21.37 15.85
N GLY A 214 10.82 -21.89 14.75
CA GLY A 214 10.77 -23.31 14.42
C GLY A 214 9.65 -23.69 13.44
N LEU A 215 9.03 -22.75 12.76
CA LEU A 215 8.19 -23.08 11.61
C LEU A 215 9.10 -23.53 10.45
N PRO A 216 8.89 -24.72 9.85
CA PRO A 216 9.66 -25.13 8.67
C PRO A 216 9.50 -24.12 7.53
N ASP A 217 10.59 -23.83 6.80
CA ASP A 217 10.58 -22.87 5.69
C ASP A 217 9.51 -23.19 4.63
N ALA A 218 9.30 -24.48 4.33
CA ALA A 218 8.25 -24.93 3.43
C ALA A 218 6.82 -24.58 3.90
N MET A 219 6.62 -24.39 5.21
CA MET A 219 5.33 -24.04 5.80
C MET A 219 5.10 -22.52 5.88
N LEU A 220 6.12 -21.70 5.62
CA LEU A 220 5.99 -20.25 5.71
C LEU A 220 4.95 -19.72 4.71
N GLY A 221 5.05 -20.11 3.44
CA GLY A 221 4.09 -19.71 2.41
C GLY A 221 2.64 -20.08 2.76
N PRO A 222 2.33 -21.36 3.07
CA PRO A 222 1.02 -21.76 3.55
C PRO A 222 0.53 -21.01 4.79
N ALA A 223 1.41 -20.72 5.75
CA ALA A 223 1.07 -19.96 6.95
C ALA A 223 0.67 -18.53 6.64
N LEU A 224 1.48 -17.83 5.81
CA LEU A 224 1.19 -16.46 5.38
C LEU A 224 -0.08 -16.38 4.52
N PHE A 225 -0.30 -17.36 3.65
CA PHE A 225 -1.53 -17.48 2.87
C PHE A 225 -2.75 -17.64 3.79
N PHE A 226 -2.67 -18.53 4.79
CA PHE A 226 -3.73 -18.71 5.77
C PHE A 226 -4.03 -17.40 6.53
N MET A 227 -3.00 -16.65 6.93
CA MET A 227 -3.20 -15.33 7.52
C MET A 227 -3.94 -14.38 6.58
N GLY A 228 -3.61 -14.39 5.27
CA GLY A 228 -4.28 -13.60 4.25
C GLY A 228 -5.78 -13.92 4.10
N LEU A 229 -6.18 -15.19 4.28
CA LEU A 229 -7.59 -15.59 4.29
C LEU A 229 -8.38 -14.91 5.40
N GLY A 230 -7.73 -14.58 6.52
CA GLY A 230 -8.33 -13.78 7.58
C GLY A 230 -8.84 -12.44 7.08
N GLY A 231 -8.05 -11.75 6.24
CA GLY A 231 -8.48 -10.48 5.64
C GLY A 231 -9.72 -10.63 4.76
N ALA A 232 -9.77 -11.66 3.90
CA ALA A 232 -10.96 -11.95 3.09
C ALA A 232 -12.19 -12.25 3.95
N ALA A 233 -12.00 -13.01 5.04
CA ALA A 233 -13.07 -13.32 5.99
C ALA A 233 -13.57 -12.04 6.70
N GLY A 234 -12.66 -11.14 7.09
CA GLY A 234 -12.98 -9.87 7.74
C GLY A 234 -13.79 -8.94 6.85
N ALA A 235 -13.40 -8.81 5.58
CA ALA A 235 -14.14 -8.05 4.59
C ALA A 235 -15.57 -8.58 4.36
N ARG A 236 -15.78 -9.90 4.46
CA ARG A 236 -17.11 -10.52 4.41
C ARG A 236 -17.90 -10.38 5.70
N LEU A 237 -17.24 -10.46 6.85
CA LEU A 237 -17.85 -10.40 8.17
C LEU A 237 -18.66 -9.11 8.38
N ILE A 238 -18.21 -7.98 7.83
CA ILE A 238 -18.89 -6.70 7.96
C ILE A 238 -20.33 -6.73 7.42
N LEU A 239 -20.60 -7.59 6.42
CA LEU A 239 -21.94 -7.71 5.83
C LEU A 239 -22.97 -8.25 6.84
N TYR A 240 -22.52 -9.04 7.81
CA TYR A 240 -23.36 -9.56 8.89
C TYR A 240 -23.46 -8.61 10.08
N CYS A 241 -22.58 -7.62 10.15
CA CYS A 241 -22.50 -6.64 11.23
C CYS A 241 -22.94 -5.23 10.81
N LYS A 242 -23.80 -5.10 9.78
CA LYS A 242 -24.26 -3.82 9.23
C LYS A 242 -24.87 -2.87 10.29
N SER A 243 -25.53 -3.43 11.30
CA SER A 243 -26.15 -2.67 12.40
C SER A 243 -25.15 -2.12 13.43
N TRP A 244 -23.89 -2.53 13.39
CA TRP A 244 -22.88 -2.08 14.35
C TRP A 244 -22.47 -0.64 14.04
N SER A 245 -22.37 0.18 15.12
CA SER A 245 -21.79 1.52 14.98
C SER A 245 -20.31 1.45 14.68
N TYR A 246 -19.76 2.48 14.01
CA TYR A 246 -18.32 2.59 13.74
C TYR A 246 -17.50 2.41 15.03
N GLY A 247 -17.87 3.09 16.13
CA GLY A 247 -17.13 3.00 17.39
C GLY A 247 -17.06 1.58 17.95
N ARG A 248 -18.11 0.77 17.77
CA ARG A 248 -18.10 -0.65 18.19
C ARG A 248 -17.16 -1.48 17.30
N VAL A 249 -17.23 -1.30 15.99
CA VAL A 249 -16.33 -1.98 15.04
C VAL A 249 -14.88 -1.63 15.34
N PHE A 250 -14.58 -0.35 15.53
CA PHE A 250 -13.24 0.13 15.89
C PHE A 250 -12.75 -0.47 17.21
N ALA A 251 -13.54 -0.40 18.29
CA ALA A 251 -13.13 -0.91 19.59
C ALA A 251 -12.82 -2.42 19.54
N VAL A 252 -13.69 -3.20 18.91
CA VAL A 252 -13.46 -4.66 18.76
C VAL A 252 -12.22 -4.93 17.94
N SER A 253 -12.02 -4.25 16.81
CA SER A 253 -10.85 -4.44 15.95
C SER A 253 -9.55 -4.00 16.63
N ALA A 254 -9.55 -2.86 17.31
CA ALA A 254 -8.36 -2.36 18.01
C ALA A 254 -7.94 -3.31 19.16
N ILE A 255 -8.89 -3.79 19.96
CA ILE A 255 -8.62 -4.74 21.05
C ILE A 255 -8.14 -6.08 20.48
N ALA A 256 -8.76 -6.57 19.40
CA ALA A 256 -8.37 -7.82 18.78
C ALA A 256 -6.96 -7.74 18.18
N VAL A 257 -6.63 -6.68 17.42
CA VAL A 257 -5.28 -6.48 16.85
C VAL A 257 -4.24 -6.33 17.95
N ALA A 258 -4.51 -5.52 18.98
CA ALA A 258 -3.61 -5.39 20.15
C ALA A 258 -3.38 -6.73 20.86
N GLY A 259 -4.44 -7.53 21.06
CA GLY A 259 -4.34 -8.89 21.59
C GLY A 259 -3.51 -9.82 20.72
N CYS A 260 -3.62 -9.72 19.38
CA CYS A 260 -2.81 -10.50 18.44
C CYS A 260 -1.34 -10.09 18.50
N VAL A 261 -1.03 -8.79 18.62
CA VAL A 261 0.35 -8.30 18.82
C VAL A 261 0.94 -8.86 20.12
N ALA A 262 0.19 -8.81 21.22
CA ALA A 262 0.63 -9.37 22.50
C ALA A 262 0.83 -10.91 22.41
N ALA A 263 -0.08 -11.63 21.76
CA ALA A 263 0.03 -13.07 21.55
C ALA A 263 1.23 -13.47 20.67
N ALA A 264 1.62 -12.62 19.73
CA ALA A 264 2.78 -12.86 18.84
C ALA A 264 4.14 -12.79 19.57
N ILE A 265 4.18 -12.29 20.80
CA ILE A 265 5.37 -12.33 21.66
C ILE A 265 5.66 -13.76 22.10
N LEU A 266 4.62 -14.60 22.25
CA LEU A 266 4.77 -16.01 22.63
C LEU A 266 5.51 -16.77 21.52
N PRO A 267 6.54 -17.59 21.87
CA PRO A 267 7.33 -18.32 20.88
C PRO A 267 6.63 -19.60 20.41
N VAL A 268 5.36 -19.53 20.03
CA VAL A 268 4.54 -20.66 19.60
C VAL A 268 4.03 -20.39 18.17
N PRO A 269 4.58 -21.03 17.13
CA PRO A 269 4.24 -20.77 15.74
C PRO A 269 2.73 -20.83 15.45
N ALA A 270 2.01 -21.79 16.02
CA ALA A 270 0.57 -21.90 15.83
C ALA A 270 -0.20 -20.68 16.37
N VAL A 271 0.20 -20.17 17.54
CA VAL A 271 -0.40 -18.94 18.13
C VAL A 271 -0.09 -17.73 17.26
N MET A 272 1.14 -17.65 16.75
CA MET A 272 1.57 -16.55 15.86
C MET A 272 0.77 -16.56 14.55
N VAL A 273 0.62 -17.71 13.90
CA VAL A 273 -0.14 -17.87 12.65
C VAL A 273 -1.61 -17.55 12.85
N PHE A 274 -2.22 -18.06 13.93
CA PHE A 274 -3.63 -17.77 14.22
C PHE A 274 -3.84 -16.30 14.63
N GLY A 275 -2.90 -15.72 15.37
CA GLY A 275 -2.88 -14.28 15.69
C GLY A 275 -2.78 -13.43 14.42
N GLY A 276 -1.92 -13.81 13.46
CA GLY A 276 -1.83 -13.15 12.16
C GLY A 276 -3.13 -13.21 11.35
N PHE A 277 -3.81 -14.38 11.36
CA PHE A 277 -5.12 -14.55 10.74
C PHE A 277 -6.17 -13.62 11.36
N LEU A 278 -6.28 -13.61 12.68
CA LEU A 278 -7.24 -12.74 13.40
C LEU A 278 -6.91 -11.27 13.21
N SER A 279 -5.63 -10.89 13.24
CA SER A 279 -5.21 -9.51 12.99
C SER A 279 -5.65 -9.04 11.61
N ALA A 280 -5.40 -9.83 10.56
CA ALA A 280 -5.84 -9.51 9.20
C ALA A 280 -7.38 -9.46 9.08
N LEU A 281 -8.09 -10.34 9.80
CA LEU A 281 -9.56 -10.37 9.82
C LEU A 281 -10.11 -9.06 10.40
N PHE A 282 -9.64 -8.65 11.57
CA PHE A 282 -10.17 -7.47 12.25
C PHE A 282 -9.68 -6.15 11.61
N ASP A 283 -8.51 -6.14 10.98
CA ASP A 283 -8.03 -5.02 10.17
C ASP A 283 -8.97 -4.78 8.98
N ASN A 284 -9.20 -5.77 8.12
CA ASN A 284 -10.08 -5.62 6.96
C ASN A 284 -11.55 -5.40 7.36
N PHE A 285 -11.99 -5.97 8.48
CA PHE A 285 -13.32 -5.71 9.04
C PHE A 285 -13.49 -4.21 9.38
N LEU A 286 -12.48 -3.60 9.99
CA LEU A 286 -12.46 -2.16 10.28
C LEU A 286 -12.29 -1.32 9.01
N GLN A 287 -11.37 -1.70 8.12
CA GLN A 287 -11.07 -0.96 6.88
C GLN A 287 -12.32 -0.74 6.04
N VAL A 288 -13.07 -1.80 5.73
CA VAL A 288 -14.30 -1.70 4.93
C VAL A 288 -15.32 -0.76 5.60
N ARG A 289 -15.45 -0.80 6.92
CA ARG A 289 -16.36 0.10 7.65
C ARG A 289 -15.89 1.54 7.62
N SER A 290 -14.59 1.75 7.73
CA SER A 290 -13.97 3.08 7.67
C SER A 290 -14.14 3.72 6.30
N ASP A 291 -13.91 2.98 5.23
CA ASP A 291 -14.05 3.46 3.86
C ASP A 291 -15.49 3.91 3.56
N VAL A 292 -16.47 3.10 3.94
CA VAL A 292 -17.89 3.48 3.82
C VAL A 292 -18.17 4.77 4.59
N ARG A 293 -17.73 4.84 5.84
CA ARG A 293 -18.00 5.99 6.69
C ARG A 293 -17.31 7.27 6.21
N LEU A 294 -16.07 7.17 5.75
CA LEU A 294 -15.33 8.30 5.19
C LEU A 294 -15.97 8.81 3.89
N ASN A 295 -16.40 7.90 3.01
CA ASN A 295 -17.09 8.26 1.77
C ASN A 295 -18.44 8.97 2.01
N GLU A 296 -19.15 8.64 3.09
CA GLU A 296 -20.37 9.33 3.51
C GLU A 296 -20.10 10.76 4.03
N MET A 297 -18.91 11.01 4.61
CA MET A 297 -18.57 12.28 5.25
C MET A 297 -18.00 13.33 4.29
N VAL A 298 -17.57 12.91 3.10
CA VAL A 298 -16.82 13.76 2.17
C VAL A 298 -17.56 13.91 0.84
N PRO A 299 -17.73 15.14 0.32
CA PRO A 299 -18.29 15.37 -1.00
C PRO A 299 -17.50 14.64 -2.11
N ALA A 300 -18.19 14.25 -3.19
CA ALA A 300 -17.59 13.48 -4.28
C ALA A 300 -16.32 14.15 -4.87
N GLY A 301 -16.30 15.47 -4.98
CA GLY A 301 -15.14 16.24 -5.49
C GLY A 301 -13.91 16.27 -4.57
N GLN A 302 -14.02 15.78 -3.32
CA GLN A 302 -12.90 15.75 -2.36
C GLN A 302 -12.42 14.34 -2.04
N ARG A 303 -12.91 13.31 -2.73
CA ARG A 303 -12.54 11.91 -2.47
C ARG A 303 -11.06 11.63 -2.77
N ALA A 304 -10.52 12.21 -3.83
CA ALA A 304 -9.10 12.09 -4.15
C ALA A 304 -8.21 12.67 -3.05
N THR A 305 -8.56 13.86 -2.54
CA THR A 305 -7.89 14.49 -1.40
C THR A 305 -7.97 13.62 -0.15
N LEU A 306 -9.12 12.99 0.11
CA LEU A 306 -9.30 12.08 1.23
C LEU A 306 -8.36 10.87 1.14
N ILE A 307 -8.23 10.26 -0.03
CA ILE A 307 -7.33 9.11 -0.26
C ILE A 307 -5.88 9.51 0.01
N SER A 308 -5.42 10.64 -0.57
CA SER A 308 -4.06 11.14 -0.35
C SER A 308 -3.79 11.44 1.14
N VAL A 309 -4.75 12.07 1.82
CA VAL A 309 -4.65 12.36 3.26
C VAL A 309 -4.59 11.07 4.07
N SER A 310 -5.39 10.06 3.74
CA SER A 310 -5.36 8.75 4.41
C SER A 310 -4.02 8.06 4.24
N SER A 311 -3.43 8.09 3.04
CA SER A 311 -2.10 7.56 2.74
C SER A 311 -1.00 8.27 3.53
N LEU A 312 -1.03 9.62 3.57
CA LEU A 312 -0.09 10.42 4.36
C LEU A 312 -0.19 10.11 5.86
N CYS A 313 -1.40 10.00 6.41
CA CYS A 313 -1.62 9.64 7.81
C CYS A 313 -1.12 8.25 8.13
N PHE A 314 -1.40 7.26 7.25
CA PHE A 314 -0.90 5.90 7.41
C PHE A 314 0.63 5.87 7.42
N SER A 315 1.29 6.53 6.47
CA SER A 315 2.75 6.63 6.43
C SER A 315 3.31 7.32 7.67
N GLY A 316 2.67 8.40 8.15
CA GLY A 316 3.05 9.06 9.39
C GLY A 316 2.97 8.15 10.62
N VAL A 317 1.92 7.35 10.72
CA VAL A 317 1.76 6.34 11.79
C VAL A 317 2.81 5.24 11.66
N MET A 318 3.08 4.74 10.45
CA MET A 318 4.09 3.72 10.20
C MET A 318 5.50 4.18 10.60
N ILE A 319 5.86 5.43 10.32
CA ILE A 319 7.16 6.02 10.73
C ILE A 319 7.37 5.89 12.25
N VAL A 320 6.32 6.10 13.03
CA VAL A 320 6.38 6.03 14.49
C VAL A 320 6.31 4.60 15.01
N LEU A 321 5.37 3.80 14.47
CA LEU A 321 5.13 2.44 14.97
C LEU A 321 6.19 1.43 14.52
N SER A 322 6.80 1.58 13.33
CA SER A 322 7.76 0.60 12.82
C SER A 322 8.97 0.40 13.73
N PRO A 323 9.65 1.47 14.25
CA PRO A 323 10.73 1.29 15.20
C PRO A 323 10.28 0.67 16.54
N LEU A 324 9.07 1.02 17.02
CA LEU A 324 8.52 0.46 18.25
C LEU A 324 8.25 -1.03 18.12
N PHE A 325 7.73 -1.49 16.99
CA PHE A 325 7.59 -2.91 16.68
C PHE A 325 8.96 -3.58 16.55
N GLY A 326 9.95 -2.90 15.95
CA GLY A 326 11.32 -3.35 15.88
C GLY A 326 11.93 -3.62 17.26
N LEU A 327 11.62 -2.78 18.25
CA LEU A 327 12.02 -2.97 19.65
C LEU A 327 11.24 -4.08 20.35
N LEU A 328 9.94 -4.20 20.07
CA LEU A 328 9.06 -5.19 20.70
C LEU A 328 9.40 -6.63 20.27
N PHE A 329 9.83 -6.80 19.02
CA PHE A 329 10.09 -8.10 18.41
C PHE A 329 11.60 -8.42 18.23
N SER A 330 12.50 -7.59 18.75
CA SER A 330 13.96 -7.81 18.75
C SER A 330 14.46 -8.85 19.77
#